data_50fcdd43c408748a2f1b605f80c06abb
#
_entry.id   50fcdd43c408748a2f1b605f80c06abb
#
_cell.length_a   1.000
_cell.length_b   1.000
_cell.length_c   1.000
_cell.angle_alpha   90.00
_cell.angle_beta   90.00
_cell.angle_gamma   90.00
#
_symmetry.space_group_name_H-M   'P 1'
#
loop_
_entity.id
_entity.type
_entity.pdbx_description
1 polymer ?
#
loop_
_entity_poly.entity_id
_entity_poly.type
_entity_poly.pdbx_seq_one_letter_code
_entity_poly.pdbx_strand_id
1 'polypeptide(L)'
;MTWNDLLLDQLRFHWEHALRPRLDGLTDDEYRWEPAPGAWNVRPRAEARTAPIGGGAMVIDFAFPTPEPPPVTTIAWRLAHVIVGVFAMRTASHFGGPPTDYDSHPYAATANEALAQLDAAYAGWIEGVRGLGEDGLTRPCGPAEGPYAAESLAVLVLHIHREVIHHGAEIALLRDLHRARGIAGA
;
A
#
# COMPACT_ATOMS: atom_id res chain seq x y z
N MET A 1 -19.42 -17.99 -13.00
CA MET A 1 -18.16 -17.31 -12.58
C MET A 1 -17.83 -16.33 -13.69
N THR A 2 -17.93 -15.07 -13.39
CA THR A 2 -17.69 -13.95 -14.31
C THR A 2 -16.20 -13.55 -14.30
N TRP A 3 -15.75 -12.71 -15.23
CA TRP A 3 -14.40 -12.14 -15.19
C TRP A 3 -14.18 -11.33 -13.93
N ASN A 4 -15.21 -10.59 -13.47
CA ASN A 4 -15.15 -9.84 -12.23
C ASN A 4 -14.92 -10.76 -11.01
N ASP A 5 -15.61 -11.90 -10.96
CA ASP A 5 -15.40 -12.90 -9.91
C ASP A 5 -13.96 -13.45 -9.92
N LEU A 6 -13.41 -13.74 -11.11
CA LEU A 6 -12.04 -14.25 -11.25
C LEU A 6 -11.00 -13.24 -10.79
N LEU A 7 -11.17 -11.96 -11.12
CA LEU A 7 -10.28 -10.89 -10.66
C LEU A 7 -10.32 -10.77 -9.13
N LEU A 8 -11.52 -10.72 -8.55
CA LEU A 8 -11.70 -10.68 -7.10
C LEU A 8 -11.05 -11.88 -6.39
N ASP A 9 -11.25 -13.09 -6.91
CA ASP A 9 -10.72 -14.32 -6.33
C ASP A 9 -9.18 -14.32 -6.31
N GLN A 10 -8.52 -13.78 -7.33
CA GLN A 10 -7.06 -13.69 -7.36
C GLN A 10 -6.51 -12.84 -6.21
N LEU A 11 -7.06 -11.64 -6.00
CA LEU A 11 -6.59 -10.78 -4.92
C LEU A 11 -6.98 -11.34 -3.54
N ARG A 12 -8.19 -11.87 -3.40
CA ARG A 12 -8.67 -12.48 -2.15
C ARG A 12 -7.81 -13.68 -1.76
N PHE A 13 -7.51 -14.57 -2.71
CA PHE A 13 -6.63 -15.71 -2.47
C PHE A 13 -5.25 -15.27 -1.99
N HIS A 14 -4.65 -14.29 -2.68
CA HIS A 14 -3.35 -13.74 -2.28
C HIS A 14 -3.42 -13.11 -0.87
N TRP A 15 -4.46 -12.31 -0.61
CA TRP A 15 -4.68 -11.67 0.67
C TRP A 15 -4.81 -12.68 1.81
N GLU A 16 -5.72 -13.64 1.67
CA GLU A 16 -6.08 -14.58 2.73
C GLU A 16 -5.00 -15.64 3.00
N HIS A 17 -4.25 -16.05 1.99
CA HIS A 17 -3.32 -17.19 2.09
C HIS A 17 -1.84 -16.79 2.02
N ALA A 18 -1.50 -15.63 1.46
CA ALA A 18 -0.11 -15.22 1.30
C ALA A 18 0.25 -13.96 2.08
N LEU A 19 -0.47 -12.84 1.88
CA LEU A 19 -0.05 -11.54 2.42
C LEU A 19 -0.48 -11.35 3.88
N ARG A 20 -1.79 -11.35 4.17
CA ARG A 20 -2.30 -10.96 5.48
C ARG A 20 -1.79 -11.84 6.63
N PRO A 21 -1.74 -13.20 6.50
CA PRO A 21 -1.15 -14.06 7.52
C PRO A 21 0.35 -13.79 7.75
N ARG A 22 1.07 -13.38 6.71
CA ARG A 22 2.49 -12.99 6.84
C ARG A 22 2.70 -11.73 7.66
N LEU A 23 1.66 -10.93 7.89
CA LEU A 23 1.71 -9.70 8.69
C LEU A 23 1.26 -9.91 10.14
N ASP A 24 0.77 -11.09 10.51
CA ASP A 24 0.34 -11.38 11.87
C ASP A 24 1.51 -11.28 12.85
N GLY A 25 1.27 -10.58 13.98
CA GLY A 25 2.29 -10.32 14.98
C GLY A 25 3.42 -9.40 14.50
N LEU A 26 3.18 -8.55 13.49
CA LEU A 26 4.12 -7.48 13.12
C LEU A 26 4.32 -6.56 14.31
N THR A 27 5.58 -6.38 14.74
CA THR A 27 5.93 -5.49 15.85
C THR A 27 6.28 -4.08 15.36
N ASP A 28 6.26 -3.10 16.27
CA ASP A 28 6.67 -1.73 15.96
C ASP A 28 8.15 -1.64 15.59
N ASP A 29 8.99 -2.52 16.15
CA ASP A 29 10.40 -2.62 15.78
C ASP A 29 10.58 -3.11 14.34
N GLU A 30 9.85 -4.18 13.93
CA GLU A 30 9.85 -4.65 12.54
C GLU A 30 9.30 -3.57 11.61
N TYR A 31 8.19 -2.92 11.98
CA TYR A 31 7.48 -1.92 11.20
C TYR A 31 8.38 -0.74 10.82
N ARG A 32 9.15 -0.21 11.79
CA ARG A 32 10.01 0.97 11.58
C ARG A 32 11.46 0.65 11.27
N TRP A 33 11.83 -0.63 11.21
CA TRP A 33 13.19 -1.04 10.95
C TRP A 33 13.73 -0.53 9.61
N GLU A 34 14.87 0.15 9.65
CA GLU A 34 15.60 0.60 8.48
C GLU A 34 16.61 -0.47 8.06
N PRO A 35 16.38 -1.17 6.92
CA PRO A 35 17.28 -2.24 6.46
C PRO A 35 18.63 -1.73 5.96
N ALA A 36 18.71 -0.44 5.62
CA ALA A 36 19.91 0.24 5.18
C ALA A 36 19.93 1.69 5.69
N PRO A 37 21.12 2.31 5.86
CA PRO A 37 21.23 3.72 6.20
C PRO A 37 20.52 4.60 5.17
N GLY A 38 19.71 5.55 5.63
CA GLY A 38 18.97 6.46 4.76
C GLY A 38 17.71 5.87 4.14
N ALA A 39 17.25 4.69 4.59
CA ALA A 39 16.01 4.11 4.13
C ALA A 39 14.83 5.08 4.38
N TRP A 40 13.92 5.17 3.41
CA TRP A 40 12.68 5.91 3.55
C TRP A 40 11.72 5.19 4.50
N ASN A 41 11.09 5.98 5.37
CA ASN A 41 10.26 5.49 6.47
C ASN A 41 9.01 6.36 6.67
N VAL A 42 8.14 5.95 7.56
CA VAL A 42 7.15 6.80 8.21
C VAL A 42 7.73 7.22 9.58
N ARG A 43 7.75 8.54 9.86
CA ARG A 43 8.41 9.14 11.01
C ARG A 43 7.53 10.14 11.74
N PRO A 44 7.79 10.42 13.02
CA PRO A 44 7.27 11.62 13.64
C PRO A 44 7.63 12.87 12.81
N ARG A 45 6.68 13.79 12.67
CA ARG A 45 6.87 15.03 11.87
C ARG A 45 8.10 15.82 12.30
N ALA A 46 8.43 15.83 13.59
CA ALA A 46 9.62 16.48 14.12
C ALA A 46 10.95 15.84 13.69
N GLU A 47 10.90 14.60 13.20
CA GLU A 47 12.05 13.81 12.75
C GLU A 47 12.11 13.66 11.23
N ALA A 48 11.29 14.43 10.49
CA ALA A 48 11.23 14.37 9.03
C ALA A 48 12.61 14.60 8.41
N ARG A 49 12.99 13.73 7.47
CA ARG A 49 14.26 13.84 6.73
C ARG A 49 14.07 14.44 5.33
N THR A 50 12.83 14.53 4.89
CA THR A 50 12.40 15.16 3.64
C THR A 50 11.33 16.20 3.94
N ALA A 51 10.78 16.85 2.92
CA ALA A 51 9.58 17.68 3.11
C ALA A 51 8.48 16.82 3.79
N PRO A 52 7.86 17.31 4.89
CA PRO A 52 6.93 16.52 5.66
C PRO A 52 5.60 16.33 4.90
N ILE A 53 5.37 15.15 4.37
CA ILE A 53 4.15 14.76 3.66
C ILE A 53 3.27 13.91 4.59
N GLY A 54 2.03 14.34 4.83
CA GLY A 54 1.06 13.67 5.68
C GLY A 54 0.20 14.62 6.49
N GLY A 55 -1.04 14.22 6.79
CA GLY A 55 -2.04 15.03 7.49
C GLY A 55 -1.99 14.96 9.02
N GLY A 56 -1.11 14.10 9.59
CA GLY A 56 -1.06 13.83 11.04
C GLY A 56 0.27 14.11 11.71
N ALA A 57 0.46 13.51 12.88
CA ALA A 57 1.72 13.56 13.64
C ALA A 57 2.86 12.78 12.97
N MET A 58 2.52 11.78 12.16
CA MET A 58 3.45 11.00 11.37
C MET A 58 3.47 11.50 9.93
N VAL A 59 4.64 11.42 9.29
CA VAL A 59 4.88 11.80 7.90
C VAL A 59 5.65 10.72 7.16
N ILE A 60 5.49 10.64 5.84
CA ILE A 60 6.22 9.71 4.99
C ILE A 60 7.43 10.41 4.36
N ASP A 61 8.58 9.75 4.33
CA ASP A 61 9.75 10.21 3.59
C ASP A 61 9.48 10.11 2.08
N PHE A 62 9.69 11.21 1.35
CA PHE A 62 9.58 11.26 -0.09
C PHE A 62 10.36 12.45 -0.66
N ALA A 63 10.96 12.29 -1.82
CA ALA A 63 11.61 13.37 -2.55
C ALA A 63 11.35 13.27 -4.05
N PHE A 64 11.15 14.41 -4.70
CA PHE A 64 11.05 14.48 -6.14
C PHE A 64 12.00 15.57 -6.67
N PRO A 65 12.86 15.29 -7.66
CA PRO A 65 13.05 13.96 -8.27
C PRO A 65 13.56 12.93 -7.26
N THR A 66 13.26 11.64 -7.54
CA THR A 66 13.76 10.55 -6.70
C THR A 66 15.29 10.57 -6.67
N PRO A 67 15.94 10.43 -5.50
CA PRO A 67 17.39 10.34 -5.39
C PRO A 67 17.96 9.18 -6.23
N GLU A 68 19.20 9.33 -6.68
CA GLU A 68 19.93 8.30 -7.41
C GLU A 68 21.18 7.87 -6.58
N PRO A 69 21.30 6.62 -6.17
CA PRO A 69 20.33 5.51 -6.33
C PRO A 69 19.05 5.70 -5.50
N PRO A 70 17.93 5.10 -5.93
CA PRO A 70 16.68 5.17 -5.17
C PRO A 70 16.85 4.60 -3.75
N PRO A 71 16.33 5.27 -2.70
CA PRO A 71 16.42 4.76 -1.34
C PRO A 71 15.68 3.44 -1.16
N VAL A 72 16.26 2.55 -0.36
CA VAL A 72 15.52 1.39 0.18
C VAL A 72 14.40 1.90 1.08
N THR A 73 13.32 1.16 1.19
CA THR A 73 12.17 1.54 2.01
C THR A 73 11.91 0.56 3.13
N THR A 74 11.26 1.03 4.19
CA THR A 74 10.88 0.22 5.35
C THR A 74 9.51 -0.45 5.15
N ILE A 75 9.14 -1.36 6.05
CA ILE A 75 7.77 -1.93 6.09
C ILE A 75 6.74 -0.81 6.27
N ALA A 76 7.01 0.16 7.15
CA ALA A 76 6.13 1.30 7.36
C ALA A 76 5.86 2.09 6.07
N TRP A 77 6.91 2.39 5.32
CA TRP A 77 6.79 3.10 4.05
C TRP A 77 6.00 2.31 3.00
N ARG A 78 6.29 1.00 2.88
CA ARG A 78 5.60 0.13 1.92
C ARG A 78 4.13 -0.04 2.27
N LEU A 79 3.79 -0.23 3.56
CA LEU A 79 2.39 -0.28 4.01
C LEU A 79 1.69 1.04 3.72
N ALA A 80 2.32 2.20 4.03
CA ALA A 80 1.76 3.50 3.72
C ALA A 80 1.47 3.68 2.22
N HIS A 81 2.40 3.24 1.35
CA HIS A 81 2.19 3.26 -0.09
C HIS A 81 1.02 2.39 -0.54
N VAL A 82 0.94 1.16 -0.05
CA VAL A 82 -0.17 0.24 -0.39
C VAL A 82 -1.50 0.77 0.12
N ILE A 83 -1.55 1.30 1.34
CA ILE A 83 -2.77 1.86 1.93
C ILE A 83 -3.25 3.06 1.11
N VAL A 84 -2.38 4.05 0.90
CA VAL A 84 -2.76 5.34 0.30
C VAL A 84 -2.78 5.26 -1.22
N GLY A 85 -1.63 5.00 -1.84
CA GLY A 85 -1.45 5.09 -3.29
C GLY A 85 -2.10 3.96 -4.05
N VAL A 86 -2.05 2.73 -3.50
CA VAL A 86 -2.60 1.57 -4.20
C VAL A 86 -4.10 1.44 -3.95
N PHE A 87 -4.56 1.46 -2.71
CA PHE A 87 -5.97 1.21 -2.40
C PHE A 87 -6.81 2.49 -2.21
N ALA A 88 -6.48 3.33 -1.22
CA ALA A 88 -7.43 4.35 -0.74
C ALA A 88 -7.71 5.44 -1.77
N MET A 89 -6.69 5.97 -2.45
CA MET A 89 -6.87 6.97 -3.51
C MET A 89 -7.71 6.42 -4.67
N ARG A 90 -7.50 5.15 -5.05
CA ARG A 90 -8.26 4.49 -6.11
C ARG A 90 -9.70 4.20 -5.70
N THR A 91 -9.89 3.78 -4.44
CA THR A 91 -11.24 3.61 -3.87
C THR A 91 -11.99 4.94 -3.84
N ALA A 92 -11.34 6.03 -3.43
CA ALA A 92 -11.94 7.37 -3.43
C ALA A 92 -12.32 7.82 -4.85
N SER A 93 -11.41 7.66 -5.82
CA SER A 93 -11.61 8.15 -7.19
C SER A 93 -12.64 7.36 -7.99
N HIS A 94 -12.77 6.05 -7.76
CA HIS A 94 -13.55 5.17 -8.61
C HIS A 94 -14.80 4.60 -7.96
N PHE A 95 -14.83 4.53 -6.62
CA PHE A 95 -15.89 3.84 -5.87
C PHE A 95 -16.56 4.70 -4.80
N GLY A 96 -16.26 6.00 -4.76
CA GLY A 96 -16.90 6.92 -3.83
C GLY A 96 -16.45 6.75 -2.37
N GLY A 97 -15.25 6.25 -2.15
CA GLY A 97 -14.62 6.21 -0.84
C GLY A 97 -14.28 7.61 -0.30
N PRO A 98 -13.90 7.73 0.96
CA PRO A 98 -13.50 9.02 1.53
C PRO A 98 -12.29 9.59 0.79
N PRO A 99 -12.31 10.90 0.43
CA PRO A 99 -11.17 11.54 -0.21
C PRO A 99 -9.91 11.40 0.63
N THR A 100 -8.82 11.00 -0.03
CA THR A 100 -7.50 10.88 0.59
C THR A 100 -6.40 11.04 -0.46
N ASP A 101 -5.25 11.50 -0.01
CA ASP A 101 -4.00 11.56 -0.77
C ASP A 101 -2.81 11.45 0.19
N TYR A 102 -1.59 11.48 -0.34
CA TYR A 102 -0.39 11.38 0.48
C TYR A 102 -0.22 12.56 1.46
N ASP A 103 -0.70 13.76 1.11
CA ASP A 103 -0.56 14.98 1.93
C ASP A 103 -1.54 14.99 3.10
N SER A 104 -2.75 14.51 2.88
CA SER A 104 -3.84 14.53 3.87
C SER A 104 -3.91 13.29 4.74
N HIS A 105 -3.28 12.17 4.34
CA HIS A 105 -3.39 10.89 5.06
C HIS A 105 -2.73 10.95 6.46
N PRO A 106 -3.45 10.53 7.54
CA PRO A 106 -2.85 10.39 8.87
C PRO A 106 -2.11 9.06 8.97
N TYR A 107 -0.80 9.07 8.66
CA TYR A 107 0.02 7.86 8.73
C TYR A 107 0.06 7.26 10.12
N ALA A 108 0.07 5.94 10.18
CA ALA A 108 0.08 5.17 11.42
C ALA A 108 1.42 5.30 12.18
N ALA A 109 1.34 5.48 13.49
CA ALA A 109 2.50 5.51 14.36
C ALA A 109 2.95 4.10 14.78
N THR A 110 2.06 3.11 14.75
CA THR A 110 2.30 1.73 15.18
C THR A 110 1.95 0.73 14.09
N ALA A 111 2.53 -0.47 14.20
CA ALA A 111 2.22 -1.60 13.32
C ALA A 111 0.73 -1.95 13.36
N ASN A 112 0.13 -1.98 14.55
CA ASN A 112 -1.28 -2.32 14.70
C ASN A 112 -2.21 -1.30 14.01
N GLU A 113 -1.93 0.00 14.14
CA GLU A 113 -2.67 1.05 13.44
C GLU A 113 -2.52 0.91 11.93
N ALA A 114 -1.30 0.64 11.44
CA ALA A 114 -1.05 0.44 10.02
C ALA A 114 -1.80 -0.78 9.46
N LEU A 115 -1.83 -1.89 10.20
CA LEU A 115 -2.59 -3.07 9.79
C LEU A 115 -4.11 -2.81 9.78
N ALA A 116 -4.63 -2.05 10.73
CA ALA A 116 -6.04 -1.65 10.72
C ALA A 116 -6.38 -0.76 9.51
N GLN A 117 -5.52 0.20 9.18
CA GLN A 117 -5.66 1.03 7.98
C GLN A 117 -5.59 0.18 6.70
N LEU A 118 -4.66 -0.77 6.64
CA LEU A 118 -4.50 -1.69 5.50
C LEU A 118 -5.75 -2.55 5.29
N ASP A 119 -6.27 -3.14 6.37
CA ASP A 119 -7.47 -3.99 6.33
C ASP A 119 -8.69 -3.19 5.85
N ALA A 120 -8.87 -1.96 6.32
CA ALA A 120 -9.94 -1.05 5.89
C ALA A 120 -9.80 -0.64 4.41
N ALA A 121 -8.60 -0.31 3.97
CA ALA A 121 -8.32 0.08 2.59
C ALA A 121 -8.55 -1.09 1.61
N TYR A 122 -8.10 -2.30 1.96
CA TYR A 122 -8.37 -3.53 1.22
C TYR A 122 -9.88 -3.80 1.12
N ALA A 123 -10.62 -3.72 2.23
CA ALA A 123 -12.06 -3.95 2.24
C ALA A 123 -12.80 -2.97 1.30
N GLY A 124 -12.43 -1.69 1.33
CA GLY A 124 -13.01 -0.67 0.45
C GLY A 124 -12.76 -0.96 -1.03
N TRP A 125 -11.52 -1.36 -1.37
CA TRP A 125 -11.16 -1.74 -2.74
C TRP A 125 -11.94 -2.97 -3.23
N ILE A 126 -11.96 -4.05 -2.44
CA ILE A 126 -12.67 -5.29 -2.79
C ILE A 126 -14.16 -5.05 -3.02
N GLU A 127 -14.78 -4.24 -2.15
CA GLU A 127 -16.20 -3.91 -2.29
C GLU A 127 -16.46 -3.09 -3.56
N GLY A 128 -15.60 -2.11 -3.85
CA GLY A 128 -15.68 -1.32 -5.08
C GLY A 128 -15.56 -2.18 -6.34
N VAL A 129 -14.57 -3.06 -6.40
CA VAL A 129 -14.40 -3.98 -7.56
C VAL A 129 -15.58 -4.95 -7.68
N ARG A 130 -16.11 -5.46 -6.56
CA ARG A 130 -17.30 -6.32 -6.57
C ARG A 130 -18.50 -5.62 -7.21
N GLY A 131 -18.68 -4.34 -6.91
CA GLY A 131 -19.78 -3.52 -7.45
C GLY A 131 -19.68 -3.21 -8.95
N LEU A 132 -18.51 -3.41 -9.59
CA LEU A 132 -18.33 -3.12 -11.01
C LEU A 132 -19.15 -4.04 -11.92
N GLY A 133 -19.13 -5.34 -11.63
CA GLY A 133 -19.61 -6.35 -12.56
C GLY A 133 -18.84 -6.36 -13.89
N GLU A 134 -19.25 -7.16 -14.86
CA GLU A 134 -18.54 -7.26 -16.15
C GLU A 134 -18.64 -5.98 -16.97
N ASP A 135 -19.81 -5.35 -17.03
CA ASP A 135 -20.00 -4.10 -17.76
C ASP A 135 -19.16 -2.97 -17.18
N GLY A 136 -19.05 -2.92 -15.85
CA GLY A 136 -18.22 -1.92 -15.17
C GLY A 136 -16.74 -2.05 -15.52
N LEU A 137 -16.23 -3.27 -15.67
CA LEU A 137 -14.83 -3.52 -16.03
C LEU A 137 -14.43 -2.93 -17.39
N THR A 138 -15.38 -2.78 -18.31
CA THR A 138 -15.13 -2.22 -19.66
C THR A 138 -15.11 -0.70 -19.70
N ARG A 139 -15.60 -0.03 -18.64
CA ARG A 139 -15.66 1.44 -18.59
C ARG A 139 -14.25 2.03 -18.53
N PRO A 140 -14.01 3.21 -19.14
CA PRO A 140 -12.74 3.90 -19.02
C PRO A 140 -12.47 4.35 -17.58
N CYS A 141 -11.20 4.36 -17.19
CA CYS A 141 -10.76 4.81 -15.86
C CYS A 141 -11.12 6.29 -15.60
N GLY A 142 -11.04 7.13 -16.62
CA GLY A 142 -11.32 8.55 -16.49
C GLY A 142 -10.13 9.37 -15.97
N PRO A 143 -10.32 10.68 -15.77
CA PRO A 143 -9.24 11.65 -15.59
C PRO A 143 -8.40 11.45 -14.34
N ALA A 144 -8.87 10.73 -13.32
CA ALA A 144 -8.13 10.42 -12.11
C ALA A 144 -6.85 9.60 -12.40
N GLU A 145 -6.82 8.83 -13.48
CA GLU A 145 -5.68 8.02 -13.89
C GLU A 145 -4.75 8.71 -14.91
N GLY A 146 -4.92 10.00 -15.15
CA GLY A 146 -4.04 10.82 -15.97
C GLY A 146 -3.81 10.23 -17.37
N PRO A 147 -2.56 9.85 -17.74
CA PRO A 147 -2.26 9.27 -19.07
C PRO A 147 -3.03 7.99 -19.39
N TYR A 148 -3.51 7.28 -18.38
CA TYR A 148 -4.26 6.02 -18.49
C TYR A 148 -5.77 6.21 -18.45
N ALA A 149 -6.27 7.45 -18.56
CA ALA A 149 -7.69 7.79 -18.45
C ALA A 149 -8.58 7.02 -19.45
N ALA A 150 -8.06 6.67 -20.62
CA ALA A 150 -8.78 5.93 -21.65
C ALA A 150 -8.73 4.40 -21.47
N GLU A 151 -7.85 3.90 -20.59
CA GLU A 151 -7.79 2.48 -20.30
C GLU A 151 -9.03 2.01 -19.55
N SER A 152 -9.36 0.71 -19.68
CA SER A 152 -10.52 0.15 -18.97
C SER A 152 -10.27 -0.02 -17.48
N LEU A 153 -11.32 -0.02 -16.66
CA LEU A 153 -11.24 -0.34 -15.24
C LEU A 153 -10.67 -1.75 -14.99
N ALA A 154 -10.82 -2.69 -15.93
CA ALA A 154 -10.15 -3.99 -15.84
C ALA A 154 -8.62 -3.85 -15.80
N VAL A 155 -8.04 -2.95 -16.60
CA VAL A 155 -6.60 -2.67 -16.60
C VAL A 155 -6.17 -2.09 -15.25
N LEU A 156 -6.95 -1.16 -14.69
CA LEU A 156 -6.70 -0.62 -13.35
C LEU A 156 -6.76 -1.71 -12.27
N VAL A 157 -7.79 -2.56 -12.29
CA VAL A 157 -7.92 -3.66 -11.33
C VAL A 157 -6.69 -4.58 -11.39
N LEU A 158 -6.27 -4.99 -12.58
CA LEU A 158 -5.06 -5.80 -12.76
C LEU A 158 -3.80 -5.08 -12.28
N HIS A 159 -3.69 -3.78 -12.52
CA HIS A 159 -2.58 -2.97 -12.02
C HIS A 159 -2.53 -2.97 -10.49
N ILE A 160 -3.65 -2.66 -9.83
CA ILE A 160 -3.73 -2.63 -8.37
C ILE A 160 -3.40 -4.00 -7.75
N HIS A 161 -3.92 -5.09 -8.32
CA HIS A 161 -3.61 -6.44 -7.85
C HIS A 161 -2.12 -6.75 -7.97
N ARG A 162 -1.48 -6.39 -9.09
CA ARG A 162 -0.04 -6.54 -9.29
C ARG A 162 0.77 -5.74 -8.25
N GLU A 163 0.38 -4.50 -7.97
CA GLU A 163 1.03 -3.65 -6.97
C GLU A 163 0.95 -4.27 -5.57
N VAL A 164 -0.23 -4.78 -5.19
CA VAL A 164 -0.41 -5.45 -3.88
C VAL A 164 0.46 -6.69 -3.76
N ILE A 165 0.51 -7.53 -4.80
CA ILE A 165 1.34 -8.74 -4.81
C ILE A 165 2.83 -8.38 -4.74
N HIS A 166 3.26 -7.40 -5.54
CA HIS A 166 4.64 -6.94 -5.59
C HIS A 166 5.10 -6.38 -4.24
N HIS A 167 4.40 -5.38 -3.72
CA HIS A 167 4.76 -4.75 -2.45
C HIS A 167 4.53 -5.65 -1.25
N GLY A 168 3.54 -6.54 -1.32
CA GLY A 168 3.33 -7.57 -0.30
C GLY A 168 4.52 -8.53 -0.17
N ALA A 169 5.12 -8.93 -1.28
CA ALA A 169 6.32 -9.74 -1.29
C ALA A 169 7.54 -9.00 -0.73
N GLU A 170 7.70 -7.70 -1.02
CA GLU A 170 8.77 -6.87 -0.45
C GLU A 170 8.61 -6.73 1.07
N ILE A 171 7.40 -6.50 1.57
CA ILE A 171 7.14 -6.41 3.02
C ILE A 171 7.46 -7.75 3.70
N ALA A 172 7.04 -8.87 3.11
CA ALA A 172 7.34 -10.20 3.64
C ALA A 172 8.85 -10.45 3.71
N LEU A 173 9.59 -10.09 2.66
CA LEU A 173 11.06 -10.20 2.62
C LEU A 173 11.72 -9.33 3.69
N LEU A 174 11.30 -8.07 3.86
CA LEU A 174 11.83 -7.17 4.89
C LEU A 174 11.62 -7.76 6.29
N ARG A 175 10.47 -8.38 6.53
CA ARG A 175 10.16 -9.06 7.78
C ARG A 175 11.08 -10.25 8.04
N ASP A 176 11.34 -11.07 7.03
CA ASP A 176 12.26 -12.20 7.14
C ASP A 176 13.70 -11.72 7.41
N LEU A 177 14.15 -10.67 6.72
CA LEU A 177 15.47 -10.07 6.96
C LEU A 177 15.60 -9.50 8.38
N HIS A 178 14.58 -8.82 8.88
CA HIS A 178 14.56 -8.32 10.27
C HIS A 178 14.71 -9.46 11.27
N ARG A 179 13.98 -10.55 11.10
CA ARG A 179 14.05 -11.72 11.99
C ARG A 179 15.41 -12.44 11.91
N ALA A 180 15.96 -12.57 10.70
CA ALA A 180 17.24 -13.22 10.47
C ALA A 180 18.42 -12.48 11.14
N ARG A 181 18.39 -11.15 11.24
CA ARG A 181 19.46 -10.39 11.93
C ARG A 181 19.61 -10.73 13.40
N GLY A 182 18.50 -11.09 14.08
CA GLY A 182 18.53 -11.50 15.49
C GLY A 182 19.21 -12.85 15.72
N ILE A 183 19.27 -13.69 14.68
CA ILE A 183 19.90 -15.02 14.74
C ILE A 183 21.42 -14.92 14.51
N ALA A 184 21.87 -13.96 13.70
CA ALA A 184 23.29 -13.79 13.38
C ALA A 184 24.12 -13.14 14.51
N GLY A 185 23.47 -12.61 15.54
CA GLY A 185 24.10 -11.97 16.71
C GLY A 185 24.03 -12.80 18.01
N ALA A 186 23.48 -14.01 17.95
CA ALA A 186 23.40 -14.96 19.05
C ALA A 186 24.44 -16.09 18.89
#